data_ace9c65620b1997ecffe0e9b4f3f4d9d
#
_entry.id   ace9c65620b1997ecffe0e9b4f3f4d9d
#
_cell.length_a   1.000
_cell.length_b   1.000
_cell.length_c   1.000
_cell.angle_alpha   90.00
_cell.angle_beta   90.00
_cell.angle_gamma   90.00
#
_symmetry.space_group_name_H-M   'P 1'
#
loop_
_entity.id
_entity.type
_entity.pdbx_description
1 polymer ?
#
loop_
_entity_poly.entity_id
_entity_poly.type
_entity_poly.pdbx_seq_one_letter_code
_entity_poly.pdbx_strand_id
1 'polypeptide(L)'
;MRLIISGVIVSFCGALLMGCGEKPRTQPDTTTFTHADSLTEHYLSLQDSMLRAWNIMIHDDNQKIKSMHNLLHELMVSNPEQRETLATYEERLNQLTRMRYTQKSLANNDVVEEYDFASNSIISELISLAESQTEFAYNTTIQKLVDEIRSADQRVNNYRTDYDSIVIMYNRFIDKNRNELKEIVQSSTLETKPMFQMVSD
;
A
#
# COMPACT_ATOMS: atom_id res chain seq x y z
N MET A 1 85.79 -24.87 29.40
CA MET A 1 86.00 -26.24 29.95
C MET A 1 84.96 -27.15 29.29
N ARG A 2 85.52 -27.94 28.32
CA ARG A 2 85.18 -29.37 28.02
C ARG A 2 83.66 -29.63 27.79
N LEU A 3 83.19 -30.36 26.82
CA LEU A 3 83.65 -31.36 25.79
C LEU A 3 82.38 -31.72 24.98
N ILE A 4 82.39 -31.65 23.67
CA ILE A 4 82.42 -32.78 22.69
C ILE A 4 81.49 -33.97 23.05
N ILE A 5 80.64 -34.26 22.09
CA ILE A 5 80.43 -35.56 21.40
C ILE A 5 79.20 -35.36 20.51
N SER A 6 79.27 -35.26 19.23
CA SER A 6 79.39 -36.23 18.13
C SER A 6 78.36 -37.36 18.20
N GLY A 7 77.47 -37.44 17.26
CA GLY A 7 76.58 -38.55 16.98
C GLY A 7 75.86 -38.37 15.65
N VAL A 8 76.50 -38.86 14.60
CA VAL A 8 75.98 -39.10 13.25
C VAL A 8 75.07 -40.27 13.28
N ILE A 9 73.90 -40.27 12.64
CA ILE A 9 73.27 -41.41 11.95
C ILE A 9 72.18 -40.85 11.05
N VAL A 10 72.38 -40.75 9.78
CA VAL A 10 71.94 -41.58 8.64
C VAL A 10 70.42 -41.65 8.43
N SER A 11 70.05 -40.94 7.38
CA SER A 11 69.20 -41.33 6.26
C SER A 11 68.00 -42.27 6.52
N PHE A 12 66.81 -41.77 6.26
CA PHE A 12 65.81 -42.56 5.53
C PHE A 12 64.92 -41.66 4.67
N CYS A 13 65.12 -41.77 3.36
CA CYS A 13 64.21 -41.25 2.35
C CYS A 13 62.85 -41.92 2.46
N GLY A 14 61.82 -41.20 2.70
CA GLY A 14 60.44 -41.65 2.57
C GLY A 14 59.65 -40.58 1.86
N ALA A 15 59.60 -40.61 0.55
CA ALA A 15 58.74 -39.78 -0.27
C ALA A 15 57.30 -40.25 -0.08
N LEU A 16 56.55 -39.57 0.76
CA LEU A 16 55.10 -39.64 0.78
C LEU A 16 54.56 -38.45 -0.04
N LEU A 17 54.33 -38.71 -1.32
CA LEU A 17 53.49 -37.87 -2.15
C LEU A 17 52.05 -37.96 -1.62
N MET A 18 51.71 -37.16 -0.65
CA MET A 18 50.30 -36.88 -0.34
C MET A 18 49.80 -35.92 -1.41
N GLY A 19 49.17 -36.47 -2.43
CA GLY A 19 48.34 -35.75 -3.38
C GLY A 19 47.26 -35.05 -2.61
N CYS A 20 47.33 -33.72 -2.48
CA CYS A 20 46.19 -32.88 -2.18
C CYS A 20 45.21 -33.06 -3.34
N GLY A 21 44.24 -33.92 -3.17
CA GLY A 21 43.04 -33.91 -3.98
C GLY A 21 42.34 -32.55 -3.75
N GLU A 22 42.53 -31.61 -4.66
CA GLU A 22 41.64 -30.48 -4.77
C GLU A 22 40.21 -31.05 -4.94
N LYS A 23 39.41 -30.93 -3.89
CA LYS A 23 37.97 -31.07 -4.04
C LYS A 23 37.56 -30.08 -5.13
N PRO A 24 36.81 -30.50 -6.16
CA PRO A 24 36.29 -29.57 -7.12
C PRO A 24 35.51 -28.51 -6.31
N ARG A 25 35.97 -27.28 -6.38
CA ARG A 25 35.17 -26.13 -5.93
C ARG A 25 33.89 -26.21 -6.75
N THR A 26 32.82 -26.64 -6.13
CA THR A 26 31.47 -26.38 -6.63
C THR A 26 31.42 -24.88 -6.81
N GLN A 27 31.53 -24.44 -8.06
CA GLN A 27 31.18 -23.06 -8.40
C GLN A 27 29.77 -22.87 -7.84
N PRO A 28 29.50 -21.77 -7.11
CA PRO A 28 28.15 -21.45 -6.78
C PRO A 28 27.39 -21.41 -8.10
N ASP A 29 26.32 -22.19 -8.22
CA ASP A 29 25.42 -22.11 -9.35
C ASP A 29 25.04 -20.65 -9.51
N THR A 30 25.63 -19.99 -10.47
CA THR A 30 25.15 -18.68 -10.92
C THR A 30 23.81 -18.98 -11.57
N THR A 31 22.73 -18.90 -10.74
CA THR A 31 21.37 -18.94 -11.24
C THR A 31 21.26 -17.79 -12.24
N THR A 32 21.37 -18.13 -13.52
CA THR A 32 21.14 -17.17 -14.59
C THR A 32 19.69 -16.73 -14.51
N PHE A 33 19.48 -15.43 -14.29
CA PHE A 33 18.15 -14.82 -14.28
C PHE A 33 17.45 -15.13 -15.62
N THR A 34 16.35 -15.87 -15.53
CA THR A 34 15.64 -16.39 -16.70
C THR A 34 14.54 -15.41 -17.15
N HIS A 35 14.00 -15.62 -18.34
CA HIS A 35 12.81 -14.90 -18.79
C HIS A 35 11.61 -15.12 -17.86
N ALA A 36 11.44 -16.33 -17.35
CA ALA A 36 10.39 -16.67 -16.38
C ALA A 36 10.55 -15.87 -15.06
N ASP A 37 11.79 -15.74 -14.57
CA ASP A 37 12.09 -14.92 -13.38
C ASP A 37 11.73 -13.46 -13.61
N SER A 38 12.06 -12.91 -14.79
CA SER A 38 11.71 -11.53 -15.16
C SER A 38 10.20 -11.31 -15.23
N LEU A 39 9.45 -12.25 -15.80
CA LEU A 39 7.98 -12.17 -15.84
C LEU A 39 7.38 -12.22 -14.45
N THR A 40 7.90 -13.12 -13.60
CA THR A 40 7.45 -13.26 -12.20
C THR A 40 7.72 -11.98 -11.41
N GLU A 41 8.93 -11.44 -11.50
CA GLU A 41 9.30 -10.20 -10.81
C GLU A 41 8.41 -9.03 -11.23
N HIS A 42 8.18 -8.88 -12.54
CA HIS A 42 7.34 -7.81 -13.05
C HIS A 42 5.88 -7.97 -12.59
N TYR A 43 5.35 -9.19 -12.61
CA TYR A 43 4.01 -9.52 -12.10
C TYR A 43 3.86 -9.12 -10.62
N LEU A 44 4.80 -9.56 -9.77
CA LEU A 44 4.79 -9.24 -8.34
C LEU A 44 4.95 -7.75 -8.09
N SER A 45 5.83 -7.07 -8.83
CA SER A 45 6.04 -5.64 -8.73
C SER A 45 4.77 -4.82 -9.05
N LEU A 46 4.01 -5.24 -10.05
CA LEU A 46 2.72 -4.61 -10.38
C LEU A 46 1.66 -4.85 -9.29
N GLN A 47 1.61 -6.06 -8.72
CA GLN A 47 0.72 -6.37 -7.59
C GLN A 47 1.06 -5.52 -6.36
N ASP A 48 2.33 -5.43 -6.00
CA ASP A 48 2.79 -4.63 -4.87
C ASP A 48 2.50 -3.14 -5.08
N SER A 49 2.72 -2.64 -6.30
CA SER A 49 2.43 -1.25 -6.64
C SER A 49 0.94 -0.93 -6.52
N MET A 50 0.07 -1.82 -7.01
CA MET A 50 -1.38 -1.68 -6.90
C MET A 50 -1.84 -1.71 -5.44
N LEU A 51 -1.32 -2.65 -4.64
CA LEU A 51 -1.64 -2.73 -3.21
C LEU A 51 -1.16 -1.48 -2.46
N ARG A 52 0.01 -0.97 -2.81
CA ARG A 52 0.54 0.27 -2.21
C ARG A 52 -0.33 1.47 -2.54
N ALA A 53 -0.70 1.67 -3.81
CA ALA A 53 -1.58 2.77 -4.21
C ALA A 53 -2.93 2.69 -3.51
N TRP A 54 -3.52 1.50 -3.43
CA TRP A 54 -4.74 1.25 -2.68
C TRP A 54 -4.61 1.62 -1.19
N ASN A 55 -3.56 1.17 -0.54
CA ASN A 55 -3.35 1.41 0.89
C ASN A 55 -3.12 2.90 1.21
N ILE A 56 -2.43 3.63 0.32
CA ILE A 56 -2.24 5.08 0.47
C ILE A 56 -3.59 5.79 0.40
N MET A 57 -4.42 5.47 -0.58
CA MET A 57 -5.77 6.05 -0.73
C MET A 57 -6.64 5.75 0.49
N ILE A 58 -6.71 4.51 0.95
CA ILE A 58 -7.49 4.12 2.12
C ILE A 58 -6.97 4.77 3.40
N HIS A 59 -5.65 4.92 3.52
CA HIS A 59 -5.06 5.61 4.66
C HIS A 59 -5.48 7.08 4.70
N ASP A 60 -5.43 7.79 3.58
CA ASP A 60 -5.83 9.19 3.49
C ASP A 60 -7.34 9.37 3.77
N ASP A 61 -8.17 8.48 3.25
CA ASP A 61 -9.60 8.48 3.53
C ASP A 61 -9.91 8.20 5.02
N ASN A 62 -9.15 7.32 5.68
CA ASN A 62 -9.24 7.12 7.13
C ASN A 62 -8.85 8.38 7.92
N GLN A 63 -7.83 9.11 7.48
CA GLN A 63 -7.45 10.37 8.12
C GLN A 63 -8.55 11.43 7.93
N LYS A 64 -9.15 11.52 6.74
CA LYS A 64 -10.29 12.39 6.47
C LYS A 64 -11.44 12.12 7.43
N ILE A 65 -11.88 10.85 7.55
CA ILE A 65 -12.96 10.47 8.46
C ILE A 65 -12.59 10.79 9.92
N LYS A 66 -11.35 10.56 10.33
CA LYS A 66 -10.87 10.93 11.67
C LYS A 66 -10.95 12.43 11.91
N SER A 67 -10.54 13.26 10.93
CA SER A 67 -10.65 14.71 11.06
C SER A 67 -12.12 15.18 11.12
N MET A 68 -13.04 14.49 10.42
CA MET A 68 -14.48 14.74 10.52
C MET A 68 -15.03 14.40 11.91
N HIS A 69 -14.64 13.28 12.52
CA HIS A 69 -15.00 12.95 13.91
C HIS A 69 -14.45 13.97 14.90
N ASN A 70 -13.20 14.41 14.73
CA ASN A 70 -12.60 15.41 15.59
C ASN A 70 -13.32 16.76 15.45
N LEU A 71 -13.67 17.16 14.23
CA LEU A 71 -14.44 18.39 13.98
C LEU A 71 -15.81 18.33 14.67
N LEU A 72 -16.50 17.20 14.52
CA LEU A 72 -17.78 16.99 15.17
C LEU A 72 -17.68 17.05 16.70
N HIS A 73 -16.62 16.45 17.27
CA HIS A 73 -16.35 16.53 18.71
C HIS A 73 -16.15 17.99 19.18
N GLU A 74 -15.33 18.76 18.48
CA GLU A 74 -15.10 20.18 18.79
C GLU A 74 -16.41 21.00 18.71
N LEU A 75 -17.24 20.73 17.70
CA LEU A 75 -18.57 21.37 17.55
C LEU A 75 -19.50 21.01 18.72
N MET A 76 -19.50 19.75 19.18
CA MET A 76 -20.32 19.31 20.33
C MET A 76 -19.87 19.95 21.64
N VAL A 77 -18.57 20.21 21.79
CA VAL A 77 -18.01 20.88 22.98
C VAL A 77 -18.37 22.38 22.95
N SER A 78 -18.28 23.02 21.80
CA SER A 78 -18.57 24.44 21.64
C SER A 78 -20.08 24.76 21.68
N ASN A 79 -20.93 23.79 21.27
CA ASN A 79 -22.39 23.99 21.16
C ASN A 79 -23.17 22.88 21.88
N PRO A 80 -23.20 22.90 23.23
CA PRO A 80 -23.87 21.85 24.02
C PRO A 80 -25.36 21.71 23.74
N GLU A 81 -26.01 22.81 23.33
CA GLU A 81 -27.45 22.86 22.98
C GLU A 81 -27.77 22.15 21.67
N GLN A 82 -26.79 21.97 20.78
CA GLN A 82 -26.96 21.28 19.50
C GLN A 82 -26.52 19.82 19.54
N ARG A 83 -26.15 19.30 20.71
CA ARG A 83 -25.56 17.97 20.87
C ARG A 83 -26.42 16.86 20.28
N GLU A 84 -27.74 16.91 20.40
CA GLU A 84 -28.65 15.90 19.85
C GLU A 84 -28.61 15.90 18.31
N THR A 85 -28.64 17.08 17.70
CA THR A 85 -28.51 17.24 16.24
C THR A 85 -27.13 16.76 15.77
N LEU A 86 -26.05 17.13 16.48
CA LEU A 86 -24.68 16.71 16.16
C LEU A 86 -24.47 15.21 16.30
N ALA A 87 -25.18 14.52 17.19
CA ALA A 87 -25.12 13.07 17.33
C ALA A 87 -25.63 12.34 16.08
N THR A 88 -26.53 12.96 15.29
CA THR A 88 -26.98 12.37 14.01
C THR A 88 -25.85 12.32 12.97
N TYR A 89 -24.93 13.28 12.97
CA TYR A 89 -23.75 13.27 12.11
C TYR A 89 -22.77 12.19 12.51
N GLU A 90 -22.62 11.90 13.79
CA GLU A 90 -21.77 10.81 14.25
C GLU A 90 -22.26 9.46 13.75
N GLU A 91 -23.58 9.21 13.81
CA GLU A 91 -24.16 7.99 13.24
C GLU A 91 -23.93 7.91 11.73
N ARG A 92 -24.12 9.02 11.00
CA ARG A 92 -23.84 9.07 9.55
C ARG A 92 -22.35 8.80 9.23
N LEU A 93 -21.40 9.32 10.02
CA LEU A 93 -19.97 9.01 9.88
C LEU A 93 -19.66 7.54 10.13
N ASN A 94 -20.32 6.93 11.13
CA ASN A 94 -20.20 5.51 11.41
C ASN A 94 -20.75 4.67 10.26
N GLN A 95 -21.88 5.07 9.66
CA GLN A 95 -22.45 4.42 8.48
C GLN A 95 -21.53 4.54 7.28
N LEU A 96 -20.96 5.72 7.02
CA LEU A 96 -20.01 5.96 5.93
C LEU A 96 -18.84 4.98 6.00
N THR A 97 -18.29 4.74 7.19
CA THR A 97 -17.21 3.77 7.40
C THR A 97 -17.61 2.34 7.01
N ARG A 98 -18.86 1.96 7.25
CA ARG A 98 -19.39 0.62 6.90
C ARG A 98 -19.71 0.46 5.42
N MET A 99 -20.04 1.55 4.73
CA MET A 99 -20.40 1.57 3.29
C MET A 99 -19.16 1.58 2.38
N ARG A 100 -17.97 1.71 2.94
CA ARG A 100 -16.75 1.85 2.15
C ARG A 100 -16.57 0.70 1.16
N TYR A 101 -16.22 1.06 -0.07
CA TYR A 101 -15.90 0.11 -1.12
C TYR A 101 -14.56 -0.63 -0.87
N THR A 102 -14.43 -1.78 -1.51
CA THR A 102 -13.21 -2.61 -1.54
C THR A 102 -12.68 -2.70 -2.97
N GLN A 103 -11.44 -3.13 -3.16
CA GLN A 103 -10.92 -3.38 -4.52
C GLN A 103 -11.85 -4.28 -5.35
N LYS A 104 -12.48 -5.27 -4.73
CA LYS A 104 -13.41 -6.18 -5.41
C LYS A 104 -14.71 -5.50 -5.80
N SER A 105 -15.25 -4.65 -4.94
CA SER A 105 -16.53 -3.97 -5.18
C SER A 105 -16.43 -2.83 -6.20
N LEU A 106 -15.22 -2.40 -6.61
CA LEU A 106 -15.04 -1.45 -7.71
C LEU A 106 -15.62 -1.93 -9.05
N ALA A 107 -15.87 -3.23 -9.19
CA ALA A 107 -16.59 -3.78 -10.35
C ALA A 107 -18.05 -3.31 -10.43
N ASN A 108 -18.61 -2.76 -9.34
CA ASN A 108 -19.94 -2.19 -9.27
C ASN A 108 -19.83 -0.69 -8.98
N ASN A 109 -20.07 0.15 -9.99
CA ASN A 109 -20.00 1.60 -9.90
C ASN A 109 -20.99 2.16 -8.86
N ASP A 110 -22.16 1.57 -8.70
CA ASP A 110 -23.18 2.05 -7.75
C ASP A 110 -22.61 2.13 -6.32
N VAL A 111 -21.77 1.17 -5.92
CA VAL A 111 -21.14 1.14 -4.60
C VAL A 111 -20.17 2.32 -4.39
N VAL A 112 -19.44 2.71 -5.43
CA VAL A 112 -18.54 3.86 -5.38
C VAL A 112 -19.33 5.17 -5.35
N GLU A 113 -20.34 5.29 -6.23
CA GLU A 113 -21.21 6.47 -6.30
C GLU A 113 -21.98 6.70 -5.00
N GLU A 114 -22.52 5.63 -4.38
CA GLU A 114 -23.22 5.71 -3.10
C GLU A 114 -22.30 6.20 -1.98
N TYR A 115 -21.09 5.66 -1.91
CA TYR A 115 -20.08 6.13 -0.95
C TYR A 115 -19.70 7.60 -1.19
N ASP A 116 -19.46 7.99 -2.43
CA ASP A 116 -19.06 9.36 -2.79
C ASP A 116 -20.19 10.36 -2.48
N PHE A 117 -21.43 10.02 -2.80
CA PHE A 117 -22.57 10.84 -2.48
C PHE A 117 -22.72 11.04 -0.96
N ALA A 118 -22.65 9.96 -0.19
CA ALA A 118 -22.73 10.03 1.27
C ALA A 118 -21.55 10.82 1.88
N SER A 119 -20.33 10.61 1.38
CA SER A 119 -19.13 11.31 1.83
C SER A 119 -19.23 12.82 1.56
N ASN A 120 -19.56 13.21 0.31
CA ASN A 120 -19.67 14.60 -0.10
C ASN A 120 -20.76 15.36 0.66
N SER A 121 -21.91 14.70 0.88
CA SER A 121 -23.00 15.29 1.66
C SER A 121 -22.57 15.63 3.09
N ILE A 122 -21.97 14.65 3.80
CA ILE A 122 -21.56 14.87 5.20
C ILE A 122 -20.40 15.84 5.33
N ILE A 123 -19.43 15.83 4.38
CA ILE A 123 -18.33 16.80 4.34
C ILE A 123 -18.87 18.23 4.20
N SER A 124 -19.74 18.43 3.21
CA SER A 124 -20.33 19.75 2.93
C SER A 124 -21.11 20.29 4.11
N GLU A 125 -21.95 19.44 4.74
CA GLU A 125 -22.76 19.80 5.87
C GLU A 125 -21.92 20.11 7.13
N LEU A 126 -20.92 19.28 7.46
CA LEU A 126 -20.06 19.52 8.62
C LEU A 126 -19.21 20.78 8.47
N ILE A 127 -18.66 21.02 7.28
CA ILE A 127 -17.89 22.24 7.00
C ILE A 127 -18.80 23.46 7.09
N SER A 128 -19.98 23.43 6.47
CA SER A 128 -20.93 24.54 6.54
C SER A 128 -21.37 24.83 7.97
N LEU A 129 -21.59 23.79 8.77
CA LEU A 129 -21.93 23.94 10.18
C LEU A 129 -20.77 24.56 10.98
N ALA A 130 -19.52 24.13 10.74
CA ALA A 130 -18.35 24.71 11.39
C ALA A 130 -18.15 26.17 11.04
N GLU A 131 -18.28 26.52 9.75
CA GLU A 131 -18.11 27.89 9.25
C GLU A 131 -19.22 28.84 9.68
N SER A 132 -20.41 28.32 10.02
CA SER A 132 -21.52 29.10 10.54
C SER A 132 -21.35 29.50 12.01
N GLN A 133 -20.40 28.90 12.74
CA GLN A 133 -20.17 29.22 14.14
C GLN A 133 -19.51 30.60 14.27
N THR A 134 -20.02 31.42 15.21
CA THR A 134 -19.46 32.75 15.48
C THR A 134 -17.98 32.72 15.90
N GLU A 135 -17.56 31.60 16.50
CA GLU A 135 -16.19 31.40 16.99
C GLU A 135 -15.24 30.88 15.89
N PHE A 136 -15.74 30.48 14.72
CA PHE A 136 -14.94 29.91 13.64
C PHE A 136 -13.72 30.78 13.29
N ALA A 137 -13.92 32.10 13.19
CA ALA A 137 -12.84 33.05 12.85
C ALA A 137 -11.68 33.05 13.86
N TYR A 138 -11.92 32.62 15.10
CA TYR A 138 -10.94 32.64 16.19
C TYR A 138 -10.55 31.22 16.68
N ASN A 139 -11.25 30.20 16.27
CA ASN A 139 -10.97 28.80 16.66
C ASN A 139 -10.05 28.14 15.64
N THR A 140 -8.74 28.24 15.88
CA THR A 140 -7.71 27.68 15.00
C THR A 140 -7.78 26.15 14.89
N THR A 141 -8.31 25.44 15.91
CA THR A 141 -8.48 23.98 15.88
C THR A 141 -9.56 23.60 14.87
N ILE A 142 -10.72 24.25 14.92
CA ILE A 142 -11.81 24.00 13.95
C ILE A 142 -11.36 24.36 12.53
N GLN A 143 -10.71 25.51 12.33
CA GLN A 143 -10.17 25.90 11.01
C GLN A 143 -9.22 24.85 10.45
N LYS A 144 -8.26 24.38 11.25
CA LYS A 144 -7.31 23.35 10.84
C LYS A 144 -8.01 22.06 10.44
N LEU A 145 -9.01 21.61 11.20
CA LEU A 145 -9.76 20.38 10.89
C LEU A 145 -10.56 20.53 9.58
N VAL A 146 -11.17 21.69 9.34
CA VAL A 146 -11.85 21.99 8.06
C VAL A 146 -10.86 21.95 6.90
N ASP A 147 -9.68 22.54 7.04
CA ASP A 147 -8.65 22.54 5.99
C ASP A 147 -8.10 21.13 5.73
N GLU A 148 -7.91 20.32 6.78
CA GLU A 148 -7.51 18.91 6.65
C GLU A 148 -8.54 18.10 5.86
N ILE A 149 -9.84 18.26 6.18
CA ILE A 149 -10.94 17.57 5.49
C ILE A 149 -10.98 17.98 4.01
N ARG A 150 -10.95 19.27 3.70
CA ARG A 150 -10.94 19.80 2.32
C ARG A 150 -9.75 19.29 1.53
N SER A 151 -8.57 19.35 2.12
CA SER A 151 -7.34 18.91 1.48
C SER A 151 -7.37 17.39 1.18
N ALA A 152 -7.88 16.58 2.10
CA ALA A 152 -8.02 15.15 1.89
C ALA A 152 -9.05 14.84 0.80
N ASP A 153 -10.17 15.56 0.78
CA ASP A 153 -11.21 15.39 -0.23
C ASP A 153 -10.71 15.73 -1.65
N GLN A 154 -9.92 16.79 -1.79
CA GLN A 154 -9.28 17.17 -3.05
C GLN A 154 -8.28 16.12 -3.56
N ARG A 155 -7.61 15.36 -2.67
CA ARG A 155 -6.63 14.35 -3.05
C ARG A 155 -7.24 13.04 -3.53
N VAL A 156 -8.50 12.78 -3.21
CA VAL A 156 -9.15 11.50 -3.52
C VAL A 156 -9.08 11.14 -5.01
N ASN A 157 -9.33 12.10 -5.88
CA ASN A 157 -9.28 11.90 -7.32
C ASN A 157 -7.87 11.59 -7.82
N ASN A 158 -6.84 12.21 -7.25
CA ASN A 158 -5.45 11.92 -7.59
C ASN A 158 -5.09 10.48 -7.22
N TYR A 159 -5.45 10.02 -6.02
CA TYR A 159 -5.19 8.64 -5.60
C TYR A 159 -5.94 7.60 -6.43
N ARG A 160 -7.17 7.89 -6.86
CA ARG A 160 -7.92 7.02 -7.78
C ARG A 160 -7.25 6.94 -9.13
N THR A 161 -6.80 8.07 -9.68
CA THR A 161 -6.08 8.13 -10.96
C THR A 161 -4.76 7.35 -10.88
N ASP A 162 -4.01 7.48 -9.78
CA ASP A 162 -2.77 6.73 -9.56
C ASP A 162 -3.04 5.23 -9.50
N TYR A 163 -4.06 4.80 -8.75
CA TYR A 163 -4.47 3.40 -8.68
C TYR A 163 -4.88 2.86 -10.06
N ASP A 164 -5.74 3.56 -10.78
CA ASP A 164 -6.22 3.15 -12.10
C ASP A 164 -5.08 3.04 -13.11
N SER A 165 -4.11 3.95 -13.07
CA SER A 165 -2.92 3.89 -13.92
C SER A 165 -2.12 2.60 -13.71
N ILE A 166 -1.96 2.17 -12.47
CA ILE A 166 -1.26 0.92 -12.14
C ILE A 166 -2.11 -0.29 -12.55
N VAL A 167 -3.42 -0.25 -12.33
CA VAL A 167 -4.33 -1.33 -12.74
C VAL A 167 -4.35 -1.50 -14.25
N ILE A 168 -4.30 -0.41 -15.02
CA ILE A 168 -4.18 -0.47 -16.49
C ILE A 168 -2.89 -1.20 -16.89
N MET A 169 -1.75 -0.86 -16.26
CA MET A 169 -0.49 -1.53 -16.53
C MET A 169 -0.55 -3.02 -16.18
N TYR A 170 -1.11 -3.35 -15.02
CA TYR A 170 -1.31 -4.72 -14.58
C TYR A 170 -2.19 -5.51 -15.55
N ASN A 171 -3.36 -4.99 -15.90
CA ASN A 171 -4.30 -5.67 -16.80
C ASN A 171 -3.68 -5.92 -18.17
N ARG A 172 -3.00 -4.93 -18.75
CA ARG A 172 -2.28 -5.08 -20.04
C ARG A 172 -1.17 -6.12 -19.95
N PHE A 173 -0.44 -6.16 -18.82
CA PHE A 173 0.62 -7.14 -18.61
C PHE A 173 0.06 -8.56 -18.53
N ILE A 174 -1.03 -8.77 -17.77
CA ILE A 174 -1.73 -10.05 -17.68
C ILE A 174 -2.23 -10.50 -19.05
N ASP A 175 -2.87 -9.62 -19.82
CA ASP A 175 -3.44 -9.98 -21.12
C ASP A 175 -2.35 -10.36 -22.12
N LYS A 176 -1.22 -9.67 -22.11
CA LYS A 176 -0.08 -9.94 -23.00
C LYS A 176 0.63 -11.25 -22.66
N ASN A 177 0.79 -11.59 -21.38
CA ASN A 177 1.65 -12.68 -20.92
C ASN A 177 0.86 -13.84 -20.29
N ARG A 178 -0.46 -13.91 -20.53
CA ARG A 178 -1.39 -14.80 -19.83
C ARG A 178 -0.98 -16.27 -19.88
N ASN A 179 -0.52 -16.75 -21.04
CA ASN A 179 -0.16 -18.17 -21.20
C ASN A 179 1.11 -18.53 -20.42
N GLU A 180 2.14 -17.70 -20.53
CA GLU A 180 3.41 -17.91 -19.83
C GLU A 180 3.23 -17.77 -18.31
N LEU A 181 2.45 -16.77 -17.87
CA LEU A 181 2.15 -16.58 -16.45
C LEU A 181 1.38 -17.74 -15.83
N LYS A 182 0.46 -18.39 -16.57
CA LYS A 182 -0.25 -19.58 -16.09
C LYS A 182 0.68 -20.73 -15.79
N GLU A 183 1.72 -20.91 -16.61
CA GLU A 183 2.71 -21.95 -16.42
C GLU A 183 3.64 -21.68 -15.22
N ILE A 184 3.97 -20.41 -15.00
CA ILE A 184 4.92 -19.99 -13.96
C ILE A 184 4.26 -19.88 -12.59
N VAL A 185 3.13 -19.17 -12.51
CA VAL A 185 2.54 -18.76 -11.22
C VAL A 185 1.67 -19.86 -10.60
N GLN A 186 1.36 -20.93 -11.34
CA GLN A 186 0.47 -22.05 -10.91
C GLN A 186 -0.84 -21.57 -10.24
N SER A 187 -1.19 -20.31 -10.42
CA SER A 187 -2.36 -19.68 -9.82
C SER A 187 -3.54 -19.79 -10.80
N SER A 188 -4.64 -20.30 -10.32
CA SER A 188 -5.87 -20.44 -11.12
C SER A 188 -6.50 -19.11 -11.51
N THR A 189 -6.04 -17.96 -10.98
CA THR A 189 -6.74 -16.68 -11.08
C THR A 189 -5.84 -15.53 -11.54
N LEU A 190 -5.42 -15.60 -12.82
CA LEU A 190 -4.90 -14.41 -13.51
C LEU A 190 -6.08 -13.57 -14.01
N GLU A 191 -6.72 -12.86 -13.09
CA GLU A 191 -7.87 -12.02 -13.37
C GLU A 191 -7.43 -10.56 -13.54
N THR A 192 -8.06 -9.88 -14.47
CA THR A 192 -7.99 -8.42 -14.56
C THR A 192 -8.64 -7.78 -13.32
N LYS A 193 -8.13 -6.64 -12.92
CA LYS A 193 -8.61 -5.90 -11.76
C LYS A 193 -9.53 -4.76 -12.20
N PRO A 194 -10.59 -4.49 -11.45
CA PRO A 194 -11.47 -3.35 -11.72
C PRO A 194 -10.78 -2.02 -11.37
N MET A 195 -11.25 -0.96 -12.01
CA MET A 195 -10.79 0.42 -11.86
C MET A 195 -11.96 1.28 -11.38
N PHE A 196 -11.65 2.49 -10.91
CA PHE A 196 -12.65 3.51 -10.61
C PHE A 196 -13.35 4.03 -11.87
N GLN A 197 -12.83 3.72 -13.05
CA GLN A 197 -13.35 4.20 -14.34
C GLN A 197 -13.49 5.73 -14.38
N MET A 198 -12.48 6.42 -13.84
CA MET A 198 -12.35 7.86 -14.00
C MET A 198 -12.16 8.14 -15.49
N VAL A 199 -13.26 8.11 -16.24
CA VAL A 199 -13.28 8.54 -17.64
C VAL A 199 -13.05 10.03 -17.62
N SER A 200 -11.84 10.44 -17.99
CA SER A 200 -11.63 11.83 -18.41
C SER A 200 -12.37 12.01 -19.72
N ASP A 201 -13.49 12.72 -19.69
CA ASP A 201 -14.10 13.29 -20.88
C ASP A 201 -13.12 14.23 -21.62
#